data_3d5ba3dc27f2b3b5488ed70b9d80c8ba
#
_entry.id   3d5ba3dc27f2b3b5488ed70b9d80c8ba
#
_cell.length_a   1.000
_cell.length_b   1.000
_cell.length_c   1.000
_cell.angle_alpha   90.00
_cell.angle_beta   90.00
_cell.angle_gamma   90.00
#
_symmetry.space_group_name_H-M   'P 1'
#
loop_
_entity.id
_entity.type
_entity.pdbx_description
1 polymer ?
#
loop_
_entity_poly.entity_id
_entity_poly.type
_entity_poly.pdbx_seq_one_letter_code
_entity_poly.pdbx_strand_id
1 'polypeptide(L)'
;MDDWRKVLLTPKDSLERTIKVLHEGGCRIALVADEFGMLLGTVTDGDIRRALINQLTMESPVSLIMNGNPITVDDKVKNKDILSLMSDKGLLHMPIIDKDGILCGLETLQHLI
;
A
#
# COMPACT_ATOMS: atom_id res chain seq x y z
N MET A 1 -8.05 -0.05 -10.08
CA MET A 1 -6.72 -0.35 -10.66
C MET A 1 -6.55 -1.85 -10.73
N ASP A 2 -6.37 -2.37 -11.94
CA ASP A 2 -6.42 -3.82 -12.18
C ASP A 2 -5.11 -4.54 -11.90
N ASP A 3 -3.98 -3.83 -11.91
CA ASP A 3 -2.65 -4.43 -11.82
C ASP A 3 -1.95 -4.14 -10.49
N TRP A 4 -2.71 -4.19 -9.43
CA TRP A 4 -2.20 -3.87 -8.09
C TRP A 4 -1.22 -4.93 -7.55
N ARG A 5 -1.24 -6.14 -8.12
CA ARG A 5 -0.34 -7.21 -7.67
C ARG A 5 1.13 -6.92 -7.95
N LYS A 6 1.41 -6.03 -8.90
CA LYS A 6 2.80 -5.64 -9.22
C LYS A 6 3.47 -4.84 -8.08
N VAL A 7 2.70 -4.28 -7.16
CA VAL A 7 3.24 -3.53 -6.02
C VAL A 7 3.11 -4.29 -4.70
N LEU A 8 2.88 -5.59 -4.78
CA LEU A 8 2.67 -6.45 -3.63
C LEU A 8 4.01 -6.95 -3.08
N LEU A 9 4.18 -6.83 -1.77
CA LEU A 9 5.35 -7.29 -1.03
C LEU A 9 4.94 -8.24 0.09
N THR A 10 5.88 -9.07 0.53
CA THR A 10 5.74 -9.85 1.76
C THR A 10 6.40 -9.09 2.92
N PRO A 11 6.04 -9.39 4.19
CA PRO A 11 6.60 -8.66 5.33
C PRO A 11 8.11 -8.79 5.47
N LYS A 12 8.71 -9.82 4.89
CA LYS A 12 10.15 -10.08 4.96
C LYS A 12 10.95 -9.42 3.84
N ASP A 13 10.28 -8.85 2.83
CA ASP A 13 10.98 -8.15 1.76
C ASP A 13 11.78 -6.99 2.32
N SER A 14 12.96 -6.75 1.73
CA SER A 14 13.89 -5.73 2.21
C SER A 14 13.45 -4.33 1.82
N LEU A 15 14.02 -3.32 2.49
CA LEU A 15 13.89 -1.92 2.10
C LEU A 15 14.34 -1.73 0.65
N GLU A 16 15.45 -2.36 0.26
CA GLU A 16 15.93 -2.29 -1.13
C GLU A 16 14.88 -2.77 -2.11
N ARG A 17 14.28 -3.94 -1.85
CA ARG A 17 13.21 -4.48 -2.69
C ARG A 17 12.00 -3.55 -2.73
N THR A 18 11.64 -2.99 -1.59
CA THR A 18 10.52 -2.06 -1.47
C THR A 18 10.72 -0.82 -2.34
N ILE A 19 11.93 -0.25 -2.32
CA ILE A 19 12.26 0.92 -3.15
C ILE A 19 12.11 0.58 -4.64
N LYS A 20 12.60 -0.59 -5.05
CA LYS A 20 12.47 -1.03 -6.44
C LYS A 20 11.01 -1.18 -6.85
N VAL A 21 10.18 -1.77 -6.00
CA VAL A 21 8.75 -1.96 -6.27
C VAL A 21 8.05 -0.61 -6.39
N LEU A 22 8.35 0.33 -5.50
CA LEU A 22 7.78 1.68 -5.58
C LEU A 22 8.16 2.37 -6.89
N HIS A 23 9.43 2.23 -7.29
CA HIS A 23 9.92 2.86 -8.51
C HIS A 23 9.31 2.24 -9.76
N GLU A 24 9.33 0.91 -9.87
CA GLU A 24 8.87 0.19 -11.05
C GLU A 24 7.34 0.15 -11.16
N GLY A 25 6.64 0.15 -10.03
CA GLY A 25 5.19 0.06 -9.99
C GLY A 25 4.47 1.29 -10.51
N GLY A 26 5.10 2.46 -10.41
CA GLY A 26 4.58 3.70 -10.98
C GLY A 26 3.39 4.31 -10.26
N CYS A 27 2.90 3.73 -9.17
CA CYS A 27 1.75 4.27 -8.45
C CYS A 27 2.08 4.83 -7.07
N ARG A 28 3.37 4.86 -6.72
CA ARG A 28 3.90 5.51 -5.50
C ARG A 28 3.46 4.88 -4.18
N ILE A 29 2.97 3.65 -4.23
CA ILE A 29 2.61 2.89 -3.05
C ILE A 29 3.00 1.42 -3.26
N ALA A 30 3.39 0.76 -2.17
CA ALA A 30 3.54 -0.68 -2.13
C ALA A 30 2.58 -1.24 -1.08
N LEU A 31 2.10 -2.44 -1.31
CA LEU A 31 1.17 -3.13 -0.41
C LEU A 31 1.90 -4.32 0.20
N VAL A 32 1.75 -4.51 1.50
CA VAL A 32 2.36 -5.64 2.21
C VAL A 32 1.26 -6.58 2.68
N ALA A 33 1.33 -7.83 2.25
CA ALA A 33 0.35 -8.84 2.62
C ALA A 33 1.06 -10.11 3.10
N ASP A 34 0.38 -10.90 3.93
CA ASP A 34 0.91 -12.17 4.40
C ASP A 34 0.66 -13.28 3.37
N GLU A 35 1.04 -14.50 3.72
CA GLU A 35 0.90 -15.67 2.84
C GLU A 35 -0.56 -16.01 2.51
N PHE A 36 -1.51 -15.52 3.30
CA PHE A 36 -2.94 -15.76 3.08
C PHE A 36 -3.59 -14.60 2.30
N GLY A 37 -2.82 -13.57 1.97
CA GLY A 37 -3.34 -12.40 1.26
C GLY A 37 -3.92 -11.32 2.16
N MET A 38 -3.78 -11.45 3.48
CA MET A 38 -4.26 -10.43 4.41
C MET A 38 -3.38 -9.20 4.32
N LEU A 39 -3.99 -8.02 4.18
CA LEU A 39 -3.26 -6.75 4.15
C LEU A 39 -2.65 -6.48 5.52
N LEU A 40 -1.33 -6.33 5.56
CA LEU A 40 -0.59 -6.02 6.78
C LEU A 40 -0.22 -4.55 6.87
N GLY A 41 -0.01 -3.90 5.74
CA GLY A 41 0.38 -2.50 5.74
C GLY A 41 0.60 -1.97 4.35
N THR A 42 0.95 -0.67 4.30
CA THR A 42 1.27 0.03 3.05
C THR A 42 2.59 0.77 3.23
N VAL A 43 3.27 1.06 2.13
CA VAL A 43 4.52 1.82 2.14
C VAL A 43 4.46 2.88 1.06
N THR A 44 4.77 4.12 1.44
CA THR A 44 4.90 5.26 0.53
C THR A 44 6.31 5.85 0.66
N ASP A 45 6.62 6.84 -0.18
CA ASP A 45 7.92 7.51 -0.11
C ASP A 45 8.18 8.14 1.26
N GLY A 46 7.14 8.62 1.94
CA GLY A 46 7.27 9.16 3.29
C GLY A 46 7.72 8.11 4.30
N ASP A 47 7.22 6.89 4.17
CA ASP A 47 7.64 5.78 5.03
C ASP A 47 9.09 5.42 4.80
N ILE A 48 9.54 5.42 3.54
CA ILE A 48 10.95 5.18 3.19
C ILE A 48 11.84 6.26 3.81
N ARG A 49 11.43 7.52 3.68
CA ARG A 49 12.21 8.64 4.24
C ARG A 49 12.36 8.50 5.76
N ARG A 50 11.28 8.19 6.47
CA ARG A 50 11.32 7.98 7.92
C ARG A 50 12.23 6.83 8.29
N ALA A 51 12.19 5.74 7.53
CA ALA A 51 13.07 4.59 7.76
C ALA A 51 14.54 5.00 7.68
N LEU A 52 14.91 5.77 6.67
CA LEU A 52 16.28 6.23 6.49
C LEU A 52 16.71 7.21 7.59
N ILE A 53 15.83 8.11 8.00
CA ILE A 53 16.06 9.03 9.12
C ILE A 53 16.31 8.23 10.40
N ASN A 54 15.59 7.14 10.59
CA ASN A 54 15.72 6.27 11.76
C ASN A 54 16.85 5.24 11.62
N GLN A 55 17.70 5.41 10.60
CA GLN A 55 18.91 4.61 10.39
C GLN A 55 18.66 3.14 10.08
N LEU A 56 17.50 2.81 9.51
CA LEU A 56 17.26 1.48 8.97
C LEU A 56 18.12 1.29 7.71
N THR A 57 18.47 0.03 7.44
CA THR A 57 19.37 -0.30 6.32
C THR A 57 18.60 -0.90 5.16
N MET A 58 19.28 -1.06 4.02
CA MET A 58 18.68 -1.65 2.81
C MET A 58 18.22 -3.09 3.05
N GLU A 59 18.78 -3.78 4.03
CA GLU A 59 18.41 -5.15 4.39
C GLU A 59 17.26 -5.22 5.40
N SER A 60 16.85 -4.09 5.98
CA SER A 60 15.77 -4.08 6.96
C SER A 60 14.47 -4.57 6.34
N PRO A 61 13.71 -5.44 7.05
CA PRO A 61 12.46 -5.95 6.51
C PRO A 61 11.38 -4.86 6.43
N VAL A 62 10.54 -4.93 5.40
CA VAL A 62 9.50 -3.94 5.18
C VAL A 62 8.49 -3.88 6.32
N SER A 63 8.35 -4.96 7.09
CA SER A 63 7.48 -4.97 8.26
C SER A 63 7.85 -3.90 9.30
N LEU A 64 9.13 -3.49 9.34
CA LEU A 64 9.59 -2.41 10.23
C LEU A 64 9.37 -1.00 9.65
N ILE A 65 9.02 -0.91 8.37
CA ILE A 65 8.97 0.34 7.61
C ILE A 65 7.53 0.75 7.34
N MET A 66 6.67 -0.22 7.08
CA MET A 66 5.29 -0.02 6.62
C MET A 66 4.43 0.72 7.64
N ASN A 67 3.39 1.38 7.12
CA ASN A 67 2.27 1.82 7.94
C ASN A 67 1.38 0.62 8.20
N GLY A 68 1.35 0.14 9.44
CA GLY A 68 0.58 -1.04 9.84
C GLY A 68 -0.91 -0.78 10.07
N ASN A 69 -1.36 0.46 9.88
CA ASN A 69 -2.75 0.82 10.09
C ASN A 69 -3.26 1.70 8.94
N PRO A 70 -3.21 1.23 7.70
CA PRO A 70 -3.66 2.03 6.56
C PRO A 70 -5.18 2.19 6.56
N ILE A 71 -5.64 3.27 5.95
CA ILE A 71 -7.06 3.46 5.69
C ILE A 71 -7.44 2.56 4.52
N THR A 72 -8.50 1.77 4.69
CA THR A 72 -8.99 0.84 3.69
C THR A 72 -10.49 0.98 3.50
N VAL A 73 -11.01 0.42 2.42
CA VAL A 73 -12.45 0.28 2.21
C VAL A 73 -12.80 -1.17 1.93
N ASP A 74 -14.05 -1.50 2.20
CA ASP A 74 -14.64 -2.81 1.88
C ASP A 74 -14.84 -2.93 0.36
N ASP A 75 -14.78 -4.15 -0.15
CA ASP A 75 -14.89 -4.43 -1.59
C ASP A 75 -16.29 -4.13 -2.17
N LYS A 76 -17.26 -3.83 -1.33
CA LYS A 76 -18.61 -3.46 -1.77
C LYS A 76 -18.81 -1.97 -1.92
N VAL A 77 -17.82 -1.16 -1.56
CA VAL A 77 -17.91 0.30 -1.66
C VAL A 77 -17.80 0.70 -3.14
N LYS A 78 -18.68 1.58 -3.58
CA LYS A 78 -18.70 2.04 -4.98
C LYS A 78 -17.58 3.04 -5.26
N ASN A 79 -17.10 3.09 -6.49
CA ASN A 79 -16.01 3.97 -6.88
C ASN A 79 -16.28 5.44 -6.55
N LYS A 80 -17.51 5.91 -6.73
CA LYS A 80 -17.84 7.32 -6.39
C LYS A 80 -17.66 7.60 -4.91
N ASP A 81 -17.96 6.63 -4.05
CA ASP A 81 -17.82 6.77 -2.61
C ASP A 81 -16.35 6.66 -2.18
N ILE A 82 -15.59 5.82 -2.86
CA ILE A 82 -14.13 5.74 -2.67
C ILE A 82 -13.49 7.08 -3.03
N LEU A 83 -13.86 7.64 -4.17
CA LEU A 83 -13.33 8.94 -4.61
C LEU A 83 -13.66 10.04 -3.61
N SER A 84 -14.89 10.07 -3.11
CA SER A 84 -15.33 11.05 -2.12
C SER A 84 -14.51 10.93 -0.83
N LEU A 85 -14.31 9.72 -0.35
CA LEU A 85 -13.52 9.46 0.86
C LEU A 85 -12.07 9.88 0.67
N MET A 86 -11.48 9.56 -0.48
CA MET A 86 -10.10 9.95 -0.81
C MET A 86 -9.95 11.47 -0.86
N SER A 87 -10.91 12.16 -1.49
CA SER A 87 -10.89 13.62 -1.57
C SER A 87 -11.02 14.26 -0.19
N ASP A 88 -11.94 13.77 0.64
CA ASP A 88 -12.17 14.31 1.98
C ASP A 88 -10.96 14.15 2.89
N LYS A 89 -10.21 13.07 2.73
CA LYS A 89 -9.06 12.76 3.58
C LYS A 89 -7.72 13.10 2.94
N GLY A 90 -7.71 13.62 1.73
CA GLY A 90 -6.48 13.94 1.02
C GLY A 90 -5.64 12.73 0.65
N LEU A 91 -6.26 11.60 0.38
CA LEU A 91 -5.58 10.35 0.07
C LEU A 91 -5.40 10.19 -1.44
N LEU A 92 -4.25 9.67 -1.85
CA LEU A 92 -3.93 9.37 -3.24
C LEU A 92 -4.17 7.90 -3.59
N HIS A 93 -4.30 7.04 -2.59
CA HIS A 93 -4.41 5.59 -2.75
C HIS A 93 -5.43 5.04 -1.76
N MET A 94 -6.12 3.98 -2.15
CA MET A 94 -7.09 3.32 -1.26
C MET A 94 -7.02 1.81 -1.47
N PRO A 95 -6.40 1.07 -0.54
CA PRO A 95 -6.46 -0.39 -0.57
C PRO A 95 -7.88 -0.87 -0.31
N ILE A 96 -8.27 -1.91 -1.04
CA ILE A 96 -9.60 -2.52 -0.93
C ILE A 96 -9.43 -3.91 -0.32
N ILE A 97 -10.15 -4.17 0.75
CA ILE A 97 -10.12 -5.48 1.43
C ILE A 97 -11.52 -6.05 1.50
N ASP A 98 -11.61 -7.38 1.61
CA ASP A 98 -12.90 -8.03 1.83
C ASP A 98 -13.22 -8.09 3.34
N LYS A 99 -14.33 -8.74 3.69
CA LYS A 99 -14.79 -8.85 5.08
C LYS A 99 -13.80 -9.54 6.01
N ASP A 100 -12.90 -10.35 5.45
CA ASP A 100 -11.91 -11.09 6.22
C ASP A 100 -10.55 -10.38 6.26
N GLY A 101 -10.45 -9.19 5.70
CA GLY A 101 -9.21 -8.42 5.65
C GLY A 101 -8.29 -8.80 4.51
N ILE A 102 -8.76 -9.65 3.61
CA ILE A 102 -7.97 -10.08 2.45
C ILE A 102 -7.92 -8.97 1.41
N LEU A 103 -6.71 -8.64 0.96
CA LEU A 103 -6.51 -7.62 -0.06
C LEU A 103 -7.09 -8.08 -1.38
N CYS A 104 -7.97 -7.27 -1.96
CA CYS A 104 -8.63 -7.58 -3.22
C CYS A 104 -8.55 -6.49 -4.26
N GLY A 105 -7.97 -5.35 -3.92
CA GLY A 105 -7.81 -4.27 -4.89
C GLY A 105 -7.02 -3.10 -4.34
N LEU A 106 -6.71 -2.18 -5.25
CA LEU A 106 -6.10 -0.91 -4.93
C LEU A 106 -6.66 0.13 -5.90
N GLU A 107 -7.26 1.18 -5.37
CA GLU A 107 -7.65 2.31 -6.18
C GLU A 107 -6.69 3.48 -5.98
N THR A 108 -6.45 4.21 -7.04
CA THR A 108 -5.66 5.44 -7.01
C THR A 108 -6.53 6.60 -7.43
N LEU A 109 -6.25 7.79 -6.89
CA LEU A 109 -6.97 9.00 -7.27
C LEU A 109 -6.85 9.24 -8.77
N GLN A 110 -5.66 9.01 -9.33
CA GLN A 110 -5.40 9.18 -10.75
C GLN A 110 -6.29 8.29 -11.61
N HIS A 111 -6.53 7.04 -11.19
CA HIS A 111 -7.36 6.10 -11.93
C HIS A 111 -8.85 6.47 -11.85
N LEU A 112 -9.30 7.03 -10.72
CA LEU A 112 -10.72 7.36 -10.50
C LEU A 112 -11.15 8.68 -11.13
N ILE A 113 -10.22 9.56 -11.44
CA ILE A 113 -10.53 10.84 -12.09
C ILE A 113 -10.28 10.74 -13.59
#